data_ac28942a85ecf41c73a8b116d6c20904
#
_entry.id   ac28942a85ecf41c73a8b116d6c20904
#
_cell.length_a   1.000
_cell.length_b   1.000
_cell.length_c   1.000
_cell.angle_alpha   90.00
_cell.angle_beta   90.00
_cell.angle_gamma   90.00
#
_symmetry.space_group_name_H-M   'P 1'
#
loop_
_entity.id
_entity.type
_entity.pdbx_description
1 polymer ?
#
loop_
_entity_poly.entity_id
_entity_poly.type
_entity_poly.pdbx_seq_one_letter_code
_entity_poly.pdbx_strand_id
1 'polypeptide(L)'
;GVWYFPKGSTRFHGGYEEVASLAGDVKGSEKWVEWTFEKAVKMQEELGVPISLQVHYPNELGPQNVVKWVQMMEQTGICVDSIVPFLFGPAKYQHGSLANYNKAVRNVARQTQLETFQMAAMLGIPTVNHWLGIDGFENPYGQDVTWMLDQIEGATADAMNEVQGQQATLEPKPYEPRAHNIMALTHDGLLIAQGIEKRLSGMNRHHVEQGIRMVGMTPEIGHMKMAFEVLPKSFEQVLREGRLFCIHWNGQPDGNYDVDENPGTYNFEAIDQVSYVLQRAGFSGVHTLDINPLRMSLESAVTIGFLNLSTAFDAARSAQHRLIYKAVANPENDGNGIIQLMQLARRREGTEEASKALGRIHDMVGALQEPQLD
;
A
#
# COMPACT_ATOMS: atom_id res chain seq x y z
N GLY A 1 19.88 -2.09 -17.14
CA GLY A 1 19.36 -1.76 -15.83
C GLY A 1 18.48 -2.88 -15.35
N VAL A 2 18.80 -3.44 -14.19
CA VAL A 2 18.04 -4.51 -13.56
C VAL A 2 16.68 -3.95 -13.18
N TRP A 3 15.61 -4.55 -13.68
CA TRP A 3 14.28 -4.29 -13.21
C TRP A 3 14.15 -4.80 -11.78
N TYR A 4 14.17 -3.90 -10.86
CA TYR A 4 13.54 -4.16 -9.59
C TYR A 4 12.05 -3.89 -9.79
N PHE A 5 11.29 -4.91 -10.16
CA PHE A 5 9.97 -5.00 -9.61
C PHE A 5 10.22 -5.26 -8.13
N PRO A 6 10.04 -4.27 -7.28
CA PRO A 6 10.20 -4.49 -5.87
C PRO A 6 9.19 -5.57 -5.51
N LYS A 7 9.60 -6.49 -4.71
CA LYS A 7 8.88 -7.68 -4.23
C LYS A 7 7.37 -7.44 -4.24
N GLY A 8 6.67 -8.03 -5.22
CA GLY A 8 5.22 -7.92 -5.30
C GLY A 8 4.61 -8.71 -4.15
N SER A 9 4.18 -8.02 -3.12
CA SER A 9 3.33 -8.61 -2.10
C SER A 9 1.91 -8.71 -2.64
N THR A 10 1.22 -9.79 -2.40
CA THR A 10 -0.19 -9.93 -2.76
C THR A 10 -0.96 -10.50 -1.59
N ARG A 11 -2.13 -9.92 -1.31
CA ARG A 11 -3.12 -10.56 -0.47
C ARG A 11 -3.86 -11.58 -1.32
N PHE A 12 -3.71 -12.85 -0.99
CA PHE A 12 -4.51 -13.88 -1.62
C PHE A 12 -5.89 -13.94 -0.98
N HIS A 13 -6.80 -13.13 -1.48
CA HIS A 13 -8.23 -13.38 -1.35
C HIS A 13 -8.62 -14.31 -2.50
N GLY A 14 -8.74 -15.59 -2.23
CA GLY A 14 -9.12 -16.56 -3.26
C GLY A 14 -10.43 -16.19 -3.96
N GLY A 15 -10.56 -16.45 -5.25
CA GLY A 15 -11.81 -16.33 -5.99
C GLY A 15 -12.90 -17.21 -5.36
N TYR A 16 -14.17 -16.89 -5.61
CA TYR A 16 -15.33 -17.53 -4.97
C TYR A 16 -15.33 -19.05 -5.07
N GLU A 17 -14.91 -19.61 -6.20
CA GLU A 17 -14.83 -21.06 -6.42
C GLU A 17 -13.62 -21.69 -5.70
N GLU A 18 -12.51 -20.99 -5.62
CA GLU A 18 -11.31 -21.47 -4.93
C GLU A 18 -11.48 -21.48 -3.42
N VAL A 19 -12.12 -20.44 -2.87
CA VAL A 19 -12.51 -20.39 -1.44
C VAL A 19 -13.55 -21.46 -1.15
N ALA A 20 -14.50 -21.72 -2.06
CA ALA A 20 -15.49 -22.78 -1.91
C ALA A 20 -14.87 -24.18 -1.98
N SER A 21 -13.82 -24.38 -2.79
CA SER A 21 -13.09 -25.66 -2.86
C SER A 21 -12.27 -25.93 -1.58
N LEU A 22 -11.88 -24.89 -0.87
CA LEU A 22 -11.28 -24.95 0.46
C LEU A 22 -12.34 -25.00 1.58
N ALA A 23 -13.64 -25.06 1.22
CA ALA A 23 -14.74 -25.10 2.19
C ALA A 23 -14.62 -26.33 3.08
N GLY A 24 -14.29 -26.10 4.35
CA GLY A 24 -13.91 -27.11 5.34
C GLY A 24 -12.49 -26.91 5.89
N ASP A 25 -11.62 -26.20 5.19
CA ASP A 25 -10.32 -25.78 5.69
C ASP A 25 -10.38 -24.32 6.12
N VAL A 26 -10.26 -24.10 7.41
CA VAL A 26 -10.30 -22.77 8.01
C VAL A 26 -9.09 -21.96 7.49
N LYS A 27 -9.34 -20.71 7.10
CA LYS A 27 -8.27 -19.74 6.79
C LYS A 27 -7.22 -19.77 7.91
N GLY A 28 -5.96 -19.94 7.54
CA GLY A 28 -4.86 -20.16 8.49
C GLY A 28 -4.63 -21.62 8.90
N SER A 29 -5.35 -22.61 8.33
CA SER A 29 -4.97 -24.02 8.46
C SER A 29 -3.64 -24.31 7.72
N GLU A 30 -2.98 -25.41 8.05
CA GLU A 30 -1.76 -25.81 7.34
C GLU A 30 -1.98 -26.02 5.84
N LYS A 31 -3.12 -26.56 5.44
CA LYS A 31 -3.50 -26.70 4.02
C LYS A 31 -3.68 -25.35 3.34
N TRP A 32 -4.27 -24.37 4.02
CA TRP A 32 -4.39 -23.02 3.50
C TRP A 32 -3.02 -22.38 3.33
N VAL A 33 -2.08 -22.59 4.24
CA VAL A 33 -0.68 -22.14 4.12
C VAL A 33 -0.02 -22.79 2.90
N GLU A 34 -0.14 -24.12 2.74
CA GLU A 34 0.40 -24.83 1.56
C GLU A 34 -0.15 -24.26 0.25
N TRP A 35 -1.47 -24.14 0.16
CA TRP A 35 -2.15 -23.57 -1.00
C TRP A 35 -1.66 -22.15 -1.31
N THR A 36 -1.47 -21.30 -0.30
CA THR A 36 -0.97 -19.93 -0.46
C THR A 36 0.41 -19.92 -1.10
N PHE A 37 1.31 -20.77 -0.63
CA PHE A 37 2.65 -20.86 -1.19
C PHE A 37 2.67 -21.51 -2.59
N GLU A 38 1.85 -22.51 -2.86
CA GLU A 38 1.70 -23.10 -4.20
C GLU A 38 1.27 -22.04 -5.22
N LYS A 39 0.27 -21.20 -4.85
CA LYS A 39 -0.18 -20.08 -5.70
C LYS A 39 0.92 -19.05 -5.90
N ALA A 40 1.63 -18.67 -4.83
CA ALA A 40 2.71 -17.70 -4.91
C ALA A 40 3.88 -18.19 -5.78
N VAL A 41 4.30 -19.45 -5.64
CA VAL A 41 5.33 -20.07 -6.49
C VAL A 41 4.92 -20.03 -7.95
N LYS A 42 3.70 -20.49 -8.23
CA LYS A 42 3.16 -20.49 -9.60
C LYS A 42 3.16 -19.09 -10.21
N MET A 43 2.69 -18.10 -9.46
CA MET A 43 2.67 -16.70 -9.94
C MET A 43 4.07 -16.14 -10.15
N GLN A 44 5.02 -16.46 -9.25
CA GLN A 44 6.41 -16.05 -9.40
C GLN A 44 7.05 -16.61 -10.68
N GLU A 45 6.78 -17.88 -10.99
CA GLU A 45 7.26 -18.53 -12.21
C GLU A 45 6.62 -17.94 -13.48
N GLU A 46 5.30 -17.75 -13.48
CA GLU A 46 4.55 -17.22 -14.63
C GLU A 46 4.91 -15.75 -14.94
N LEU A 47 5.09 -14.93 -13.91
CA LEU A 47 5.40 -13.50 -14.06
C LEU A 47 6.90 -13.22 -14.19
N GLY A 48 7.74 -14.15 -13.78
CA GLY A 48 9.19 -13.99 -13.81
C GLY A 48 9.73 -12.92 -12.85
N VAL A 49 9.00 -12.64 -11.76
CA VAL A 49 9.35 -11.63 -10.75
C VAL A 49 9.28 -12.21 -9.34
N PRO A 50 10.13 -11.77 -8.40
CA PRO A 50 10.05 -12.21 -7.02
C PRO A 50 8.71 -11.79 -6.40
N ILE A 51 8.02 -12.71 -5.74
CA ILE A 51 6.80 -12.49 -4.99
C ILE A 51 7.08 -12.64 -3.51
N SER A 52 6.47 -11.77 -2.70
CA SER A 52 6.37 -11.87 -1.26
C SER A 52 4.91 -11.80 -0.82
N LEU A 53 4.65 -12.09 0.43
CA LEU A 53 3.29 -12.19 0.98
C LEU A 53 3.08 -11.15 2.07
N GLN A 54 1.86 -10.60 2.13
CA GLN A 54 1.35 -9.87 3.28
C GLN A 54 0.31 -10.74 3.98
N VAL A 55 0.33 -10.79 5.31
CA VAL A 55 -0.52 -11.69 6.09
C VAL A 55 -1.10 -11.02 7.32
N HIS A 56 -2.24 -11.53 7.82
CA HIS A 56 -2.87 -11.06 9.05
C HIS A 56 -2.52 -11.96 10.26
N TYR A 57 -2.17 -11.32 11.36
CA TYR A 57 -1.96 -12.00 12.65
C TYR A 57 -3.21 -11.84 13.55
N PRO A 58 -3.71 -12.89 14.22
CA PRO A 58 -3.21 -14.27 14.24
C PRO A 58 -3.92 -15.23 13.28
N ASN A 59 -4.87 -14.75 12.49
CA ASN A 59 -5.78 -15.62 11.75
C ASN A 59 -5.18 -16.28 10.50
N GLU A 60 -4.21 -15.68 9.86
CA GLU A 60 -3.48 -16.23 8.70
C GLU A 60 -2.12 -16.80 9.11
N LEU A 61 -1.36 -16.01 9.84
CA LEU A 61 -0.09 -16.40 10.45
C LEU A 61 -0.18 -16.17 11.97
N GLY A 62 -0.02 -17.23 12.73
CA GLY A 62 -0.07 -17.14 14.19
C GLY A 62 0.57 -18.35 14.86
N PRO A 63 0.49 -18.45 16.21
CA PRO A 63 1.09 -19.55 16.97
C PRO A 63 0.66 -20.94 16.50
N GLN A 64 -0.55 -21.06 15.95
CA GLN A 64 -1.14 -22.32 15.51
C GLN A 64 -0.49 -22.90 14.24
N ASN A 65 0.18 -22.09 13.43
CA ASN A 65 0.69 -22.50 12.12
C ASN A 65 2.06 -21.92 11.77
N VAL A 66 2.71 -21.19 12.68
CA VAL A 66 4.00 -20.54 12.42
C VAL A 66 5.09 -21.52 11.94
N VAL A 67 5.11 -22.73 12.48
CA VAL A 67 6.06 -23.77 12.05
C VAL A 67 5.87 -24.10 10.57
N LYS A 68 4.62 -24.23 10.13
CA LYS A 68 4.30 -24.48 8.72
C LYS A 68 4.72 -23.32 7.83
N TRP A 69 4.48 -22.08 8.25
CA TRP A 69 4.94 -20.89 7.53
C TRP A 69 6.45 -20.89 7.34
N VAL A 70 7.23 -21.15 8.40
CA VAL A 70 8.71 -21.22 8.32
C VAL A 70 9.14 -22.30 7.33
N GLN A 71 8.57 -23.52 7.42
CA GLN A 71 8.88 -24.60 6.50
C GLN A 71 8.62 -24.20 5.03
N MET A 72 7.49 -23.58 4.75
CA MET A 72 7.15 -23.17 3.40
C MET A 72 8.05 -22.05 2.88
N MET A 73 8.38 -21.07 3.72
CA MET A 73 9.33 -20.00 3.36
C MET A 73 10.72 -20.58 3.03
N GLU A 74 11.21 -21.53 3.82
CA GLU A 74 12.50 -22.19 3.57
C GLU A 74 12.49 -23.02 2.29
N GLN A 75 11.41 -23.74 2.02
CA GLN A 75 11.28 -24.61 0.85
C GLN A 75 11.13 -23.84 -0.46
N THR A 76 10.43 -22.71 -0.44
CA THR A 76 10.07 -21.98 -1.66
C THR A 76 10.92 -20.73 -1.90
N GLY A 77 11.58 -20.21 -0.87
CA GLY A 77 12.28 -18.93 -0.92
C GLY A 77 11.35 -17.70 -0.95
N ILE A 78 10.03 -17.90 -0.91
CA ILE A 78 9.04 -16.82 -0.81
C ILE A 78 8.99 -16.36 0.64
N CYS A 79 9.05 -15.05 0.87
CA CYS A 79 9.02 -14.47 2.20
C CYS A 79 7.72 -13.69 2.47
N VAL A 80 7.45 -13.45 3.74
CA VAL A 80 6.45 -12.48 4.19
C VAL A 80 7.15 -11.12 4.33
N ASP A 81 6.65 -10.10 3.66
CA ASP A 81 7.22 -8.74 3.71
C ASP A 81 6.51 -7.83 4.71
N SER A 82 5.28 -8.14 5.03
CA SER A 82 4.53 -7.38 6.01
C SER A 82 3.47 -8.22 6.72
N ILE A 83 3.18 -7.88 7.96
CA ILE A 83 2.19 -8.54 8.79
C ILE A 83 1.23 -7.50 9.39
N VAL A 84 -0.06 -7.80 9.35
CA VAL A 84 -1.13 -6.88 9.76
C VAL A 84 -1.79 -7.39 11.04
N PRO A 85 -1.83 -6.64 12.14
CA PRO A 85 -2.60 -7.02 13.31
C PRO A 85 -4.10 -7.02 12.98
N PHE A 86 -4.77 -8.18 13.16
CA PHE A 86 -6.19 -8.34 12.81
C PHE A 86 -7.09 -7.71 13.86
N LEU A 87 -7.17 -6.37 13.84
CA LEU A 87 -7.88 -5.55 14.82
C LEU A 87 -9.29 -5.12 14.37
N PHE A 88 -9.82 -5.65 13.27
CA PHE A 88 -11.06 -5.18 12.65
C PHE A 88 -12.11 -6.29 12.42
N GLY A 89 -11.73 -7.54 12.24
CA GLY A 89 -12.67 -8.63 11.95
C GLY A 89 -13.50 -9.12 13.14
N PRO A 90 -12.92 -9.35 14.32
CA PRO A 90 -13.66 -9.85 15.47
C PRO A 90 -14.75 -8.88 15.95
N ALA A 91 -15.95 -9.42 16.24
CA ALA A 91 -17.11 -8.64 16.68
C ALA A 91 -16.86 -7.74 17.90
N LYS A 92 -15.89 -8.10 18.78
CA LYS A 92 -15.48 -7.28 19.91
C LYS A 92 -14.95 -5.90 19.50
N TYR A 93 -14.47 -5.76 18.26
CA TYR A 93 -13.91 -4.50 17.73
C TYR A 93 -14.93 -3.65 16.97
N GLN A 94 -16.21 -4.05 16.89
CA GLN A 94 -17.23 -3.33 16.12
C GLN A 94 -17.34 -1.81 16.44
N HIS A 95 -16.87 -1.37 17.61
CA HIS A 95 -16.86 0.03 18.04
C HIS A 95 -15.44 0.61 18.19
N GLY A 96 -14.48 0.06 17.47
CA GLY A 96 -13.08 0.44 17.53
C GLY A 96 -12.21 -0.62 18.20
N SER A 97 -10.92 -0.52 17.97
CA SER A 97 -9.89 -1.41 18.52
C SER A 97 -8.96 -0.67 19.48
N LEU A 98 -7.92 -0.03 18.98
CA LEU A 98 -6.93 0.71 19.78
C LEU A 98 -7.53 1.97 20.43
N ALA A 99 -8.48 2.63 19.77
CA ALA A 99 -9.20 3.80 20.28
C ALA A 99 -10.60 3.48 20.84
N ASN A 100 -10.92 2.22 21.13
CA ASN A 100 -12.19 1.85 21.72
C ASN A 100 -12.35 2.45 23.13
N TYR A 101 -13.52 3.03 23.45
CA TYR A 101 -13.78 3.59 24.78
C TYR A 101 -13.81 2.51 25.88
N ASN A 102 -14.07 1.25 25.53
CA ASN A 102 -13.98 0.13 26.49
C ASN A 102 -12.51 -0.29 26.68
N LYS A 103 -11.98 -0.03 27.90
CA LYS A 103 -10.59 -0.35 28.26
C LYS A 103 -10.25 -1.83 28.07
N ALA A 104 -11.18 -2.76 28.33
CA ALA A 104 -10.93 -4.19 28.17
C ALA A 104 -10.68 -4.54 26.69
N VAL A 105 -11.46 -3.95 25.78
CA VAL A 105 -11.28 -4.12 24.32
C VAL A 105 -9.94 -3.54 23.87
N ARG A 106 -9.59 -2.31 24.32
CA ARG A 106 -8.28 -1.71 24.01
C ARG A 106 -7.13 -2.59 24.47
N ASN A 107 -7.20 -3.16 25.68
CA ASN A 107 -6.14 -4.00 26.20
C ASN A 107 -5.94 -5.26 25.34
N VAL A 108 -7.01 -5.87 24.86
CA VAL A 108 -6.91 -7.00 23.92
C VAL A 108 -6.32 -6.55 22.58
N ALA A 109 -6.72 -5.40 22.06
CA ALA A 109 -6.17 -4.87 20.82
C ALA A 109 -4.66 -4.57 20.95
N ARG A 110 -4.24 -3.94 22.04
CA ARG A 110 -2.81 -3.68 22.35
C ARG A 110 -2.00 -4.97 22.46
N GLN A 111 -2.56 -5.99 23.11
CA GLN A 111 -1.90 -7.29 23.23
C GLN A 111 -1.74 -7.95 21.85
N THR A 112 -2.81 -7.99 21.03
CA THR A 112 -2.73 -8.52 19.66
C THR A 112 -1.69 -7.77 18.83
N GLN A 113 -1.63 -6.44 18.94
CA GLN A 113 -0.63 -5.62 18.28
C GLN A 113 0.79 -5.97 18.72
N LEU A 114 1.05 -6.05 20.04
CA LEU A 114 2.35 -6.43 20.57
C LEU A 114 2.79 -7.83 20.07
N GLU A 115 1.90 -8.80 20.12
CA GLU A 115 2.16 -10.15 19.60
C GLU A 115 2.49 -10.15 18.11
N THR A 116 1.84 -9.25 17.33
CA THR A 116 2.15 -9.07 15.90
C THR A 116 3.58 -8.57 15.70
N PHE A 117 4.02 -7.58 16.47
CA PHE A 117 5.41 -7.09 16.44
C PHE A 117 6.41 -8.18 16.84
N GLN A 118 6.10 -8.97 17.88
CA GLN A 118 6.93 -10.08 18.31
C GLN A 118 7.03 -11.17 17.23
N MET A 119 5.92 -11.50 16.56
CA MET A 119 5.90 -12.44 15.44
C MET A 119 6.72 -11.91 14.27
N ALA A 120 6.58 -10.64 13.92
CA ALA A 120 7.38 -10.01 12.88
C ALA A 120 8.88 -10.10 13.17
N ALA A 121 9.30 -9.72 14.36
CA ALA A 121 10.69 -9.79 14.77
C ALA A 121 11.24 -11.22 14.78
N MET A 122 10.46 -12.18 15.27
CA MET A 122 10.85 -13.60 15.32
C MET A 122 11.09 -14.18 13.92
N LEU A 123 10.29 -13.78 12.94
CA LEU A 123 10.35 -14.29 11.56
C LEU A 123 11.17 -13.42 10.61
N GLY A 124 11.72 -12.30 11.07
CA GLY A 124 12.43 -11.34 10.23
C GLY A 124 11.55 -10.63 9.23
N ILE A 125 10.23 -10.49 9.51
CA ILE A 125 9.30 -9.74 8.68
C ILE A 125 9.61 -8.24 8.84
N PRO A 126 9.87 -7.49 7.76
CA PRO A 126 10.39 -6.12 7.88
C PRO A 126 9.42 -5.14 8.54
N THR A 127 8.13 -5.25 8.25
CA THR A 127 7.14 -4.23 8.64
C THR A 127 5.87 -4.80 9.26
N VAL A 128 5.33 -4.09 10.24
CA VAL A 128 3.97 -4.31 10.77
C VAL A 128 3.07 -3.23 10.18
N ASN A 129 2.13 -3.61 9.31
CA ASN A 129 1.21 -2.67 8.66
C ASN A 129 -0.07 -2.49 9.49
N HIS A 130 -0.45 -1.26 9.75
CA HIS A 130 -1.63 -0.90 10.53
C HIS A 130 -2.73 -0.34 9.64
N TRP A 131 -3.71 -1.17 9.35
CA TRP A 131 -5.00 -0.74 8.84
C TRP A 131 -5.98 -0.55 10.02
N LEU A 132 -6.31 0.71 10.32
CA LEU A 132 -7.14 1.10 11.47
C LEU A 132 -8.59 1.43 11.07
N GLY A 133 -9.12 0.79 10.02
CA GLY A 133 -10.42 1.11 9.44
C GLY A 133 -11.63 0.89 10.37
N ILE A 134 -11.44 0.32 11.56
CA ILE A 134 -12.48 0.19 12.57
C ILE A 134 -12.39 1.27 13.67
N ASP A 135 -11.25 1.94 13.81
CA ASP A 135 -11.07 3.02 14.76
C ASP A 135 -11.58 4.34 14.16
N GLY A 136 -12.73 4.77 14.61
CA GLY A 136 -13.46 5.90 14.07
C GLY A 136 -14.80 6.10 14.78
N PHE A 137 -15.70 6.84 14.14
CA PHE A 137 -17.00 7.18 14.73
C PHE A 137 -18.09 7.39 13.66
N GLU A 138 -19.36 7.28 14.07
CA GLU A 138 -20.54 7.56 13.24
C GLU A 138 -21.04 8.98 13.43
N ASN A 139 -20.90 9.50 14.64
CA ASN A 139 -21.42 10.80 15.04
C ASN A 139 -20.25 11.67 15.51
N PRO A 140 -20.02 12.86 14.94
CA PRO A 140 -18.91 13.73 15.32
C PRO A 140 -19.10 14.42 16.67
N TYR A 141 -20.32 14.47 17.19
CA TYR A 141 -20.59 15.15 18.45
C TYR A 141 -20.02 14.38 19.65
N GLY A 142 -19.27 15.07 20.49
CA GLY A 142 -18.72 14.51 21.72
C GLY A 142 -17.57 13.52 21.51
N GLN A 143 -17.00 13.44 20.32
CA GLN A 143 -15.81 12.63 20.05
C GLN A 143 -14.57 13.34 20.55
N ASP A 144 -13.80 12.68 21.39
CA ASP A 144 -12.47 13.14 21.80
C ASP A 144 -11.41 12.59 20.84
N VAL A 145 -11.25 13.27 19.69
CA VAL A 145 -10.29 12.89 18.66
C VAL A 145 -8.85 12.91 19.20
N THR A 146 -8.53 13.88 20.06
CA THR A 146 -7.20 13.97 20.69
C THR A 146 -6.90 12.72 21.50
N TRP A 147 -7.85 12.32 22.34
CA TRP A 147 -7.72 11.10 23.12
C TRP A 147 -7.62 9.85 22.24
N MET A 148 -8.41 9.76 21.17
CA MET A 148 -8.34 8.63 20.22
C MET A 148 -6.96 8.52 19.57
N LEU A 149 -6.41 9.63 19.11
CA LEU A 149 -5.06 9.71 18.55
C LEU A 149 -4.00 9.29 19.58
N ASP A 150 -4.10 9.82 20.83
CA ASP A 150 -3.21 9.43 21.93
C ASP A 150 -3.23 7.92 22.22
N GLN A 151 -4.42 7.28 22.13
CA GLN A 151 -4.53 5.83 22.32
C GLN A 151 -3.82 5.05 21.20
N ILE A 152 -4.00 5.46 19.95
CA ILE A 152 -3.40 4.81 18.77
C ILE A 152 -1.88 4.99 18.79
N GLU A 153 -1.42 6.24 18.92
CA GLU A 153 0.01 6.57 18.95
C GLU A 153 0.73 5.89 20.11
N GLY A 154 0.12 5.97 21.30
CA GLY A 154 0.68 5.36 22.51
C GLY A 154 0.77 3.83 22.39
N ALA A 155 -0.30 3.18 21.95
CA ALA A 155 -0.32 1.73 21.80
C ALA A 155 0.74 1.24 20.81
N THR A 156 0.88 1.94 19.67
CA THR A 156 1.85 1.56 18.63
C THR A 156 3.28 1.82 19.10
N ALA A 157 3.53 2.96 19.74
CA ALA A 157 4.85 3.25 20.31
C ALA A 157 5.22 2.27 21.44
N ASP A 158 4.29 1.89 22.31
CA ASP A 158 4.51 0.92 23.39
C ASP A 158 4.96 -0.43 22.79
N ALA A 159 4.25 -0.94 21.77
CA ALA A 159 4.61 -2.20 21.11
C ALA A 159 5.99 -2.12 20.42
N MET A 160 6.30 -1.02 19.73
CA MET A 160 7.60 -0.79 19.12
C MET A 160 8.72 -0.63 20.16
N ASN A 161 8.44 -0.06 21.33
CA ASN A 161 9.40 0.08 22.42
C ASN A 161 9.72 -1.27 23.09
N GLU A 162 8.77 -2.20 23.13
CA GLU A 162 9.00 -3.58 23.56
C GLU A 162 9.80 -4.38 22.52
N VAL A 163 9.57 -4.12 21.21
CA VAL A 163 10.19 -4.85 20.10
C VAL A 163 11.08 -3.90 19.30
N GLN A 164 12.30 -3.71 19.80
CA GLN A 164 13.27 -2.78 19.24
C GLN A 164 13.74 -3.19 17.84
N GLY A 165 13.87 -2.21 16.94
CA GLY A 165 14.34 -2.41 15.56
C GLY A 165 13.23 -2.73 14.56
N GLN A 166 12.02 -3.07 15.04
CA GLN A 166 10.90 -3.38 14.17
C GLN A 166 10.22 -2.11 13.65
N GLN A 167 9.98 -2.04 12.32
CA GLN A 167 9.31 -0.91 11.69
C GLN A 167 7.79 -1.12 11.62
N ALA A 168 7.05 0.00 11.60
CA ALA A 168 5.61 0.03 11.38
C ALA A 168 5.27 0.78 10.09
N THR A 169 4.13 0.45 9.48
CA THR A 169 3.52 1.25 8.42
C THR A 169 2.06 1.54 8.74
N LEU A 170 1.56 2.63 8.21
CA LEU A 170 0.19 3.09 8.41
C LEU A 170 -0.54 3.14 7.06
N GLU A 171 -1.74 2.57 7.03
CA GLU A 171 -2.61 2.48 5.86
C GLU A 171 -3.89 3.27 6.11
N PRO A 172 -3.99 4.52 5.64
CA PRO A 172 -5.17 5.36 5.80
C PRO A 172 -6.37 4.86 5.00
N LYS A 173 -7.57 4.99 5.58
CA LYS A 173 -8.85 4.74 4.90
C LYS A 173 -9.89 5.74 5.41
N PRO A 174 -10.64 6.46 4.54
CA PRO A 174 -11.49 7.58 4.97
C PRO A 174 -12.74 7.15 5.72
N TYR A 175 -13.36 6.07 5.32
CA TYR A 175 -14.60 5.51 5.89
C TYR A 175 -14.71 4.02 5.59
N GLU A 176 -15.77 3.38 6.06
CA GLU A 176 -16.08 1.95 5.87
C GLU A 176 -15.10 1.01 6.63
N PRO A 177 -15.67 0.22 7.56
CA PRO A 177 -17.09 0.14 7.92
C PRO A 177 -17.62 1.29 8.79
N ARG A 178 -16.74 2.16 9.28
CA ARG A 178 -17.15 3.35 10.05
C ARG A 178 -17.51 4.51 9.11
N ALA A 179 -18.41 5.40 9.53
CA ALA A 179 -18.73 6.59 8.74
C ALA A 179 -17.54 7.56 8.64
N HIS A 180 -16.72 7.63 9.69
CA HIS A 180 -15.53 8.48 9.77
C HIS A 180 -14.40 7.72 10.45
N ASN A 181 -13.34 7.40 9.73
CA ASN A 181 -12.14 6.80 10.32
C ASN A 181 -11.23 7.88 10.90
N ILE A 182 -10.52 7.53 11.98
CA ILE A 182 -9.61 8.46 12.65
C ILE A 182 -8.37 8.75 11.81
N MET A 183 -7.91 7.78 11.03
CA MET A 183 -6.84 7.91 10.05
C MET A 183 -7.45 7.89 8.65
N ALA A 184 -8.10 8.98 8.28
CA ALA A 184 -8.92 9.07 7.08
C ALA A 184 -8.12 9.34 5.80
N LEU A 185 -7.12 10.21 5.88
CA LEU A 185 -6.38 10.75 4.75
C LEU A 185 -4.88 10.49 4.88
N THR A 186 -4.17 10.58 3.78
CA THR A 186 -2.70 10.41 3.76
C THR A 186 -1.99 11.31 4.77
N HIS A 187 -2.42 12.56 4.91
CA HIS A 187 -1.78 13.47 5.87
C HIS A 187 -2.12 13.16 7.34
N ASP A 188 -3.27 12.54 7.63
CA ASP A 188 -3.57 12.05 8.99
C ASP A 188 -2.55 10.95 9.37
N GLY A 189 -2.30 10.02 8.45
CA GLY A 189 -1.28 8.99 8.65
C GLY A 189 0.12 9.57 8.87
N LEU A 190 0.51 10.61 8.13
CA LEU A 190 1.80 11.30 8.34
C LEU A 190 1.90 11.93 9.73
N LEU A 191 0.84 12.56 10.23
CA LEU A 191 0.80 13.16 11.57
C LEU A 191 0.87 12.09 12.66
N ILE A 192 0.11 10.99 12.51
CA ILE A 192 0.13 9.85 13.44
C ILE A 192 1.53 9.20 13.45
N ALA A 193 2.15 9.01 12.28
CA ALA A 193 3.52 8.48 12.20
C ALA A 193 4.52 9.34 12.99
N GLN A 194 4.43 10.65 12.86
CA GLN A 194 5.25 11.59 13.64
C GLN A 194 4.93 11.52 15.14
N GLY A 195 3.65 11.39 15.50
CA GLY A 195 3.19 11.24 16.88
C GLY A 195 3.74 9.97 17.53
N ILE A 196 3.74 8.85 16.82
CA ILE A 196 4.33 7.58 17.27
C ILE A 196 5.84 7.75 17.48
N GLU A 197 6.57 8.28 16.48
CA GLU A 197 8.04 8.43 16.57
C GLU A 197 8.49 9.33 17.72
N LYS A 198 7.70 10.35 18.09
CA LYS A 198 7.97 11.19 19.27
C LYS A 198 7.92 10.41 20.58
N ARG A 199 7.22 9.28 20.64
CA ARG A 199 7.01 8.42 21.82
C ARG A 199 7.98 7.24 21.87
N LEU A 200 8.80 7.05 20.82
CA LEU A 200 9.78 5.96 20.76
C LEU A 200 10.91 6.17 21.76
N SER A 201 11.47 5.07 22.23
CA SER A 201 12.59 5.02 23.17
C SER A 201 13.67 4.03 22.69
N GLY A 202 14.77 3.95 23.43
CA GLY A 202 15.84 2.98 23.16
C GLY A 202 16.46 3.10 21.77
N MET A 203 16.70 1.97 21.12
CA MET A 203 17.27 1.88 19.78
C MET A 203 16.36 2.53 18.73
N ASN A 204 15.05 2.37 18.83
CA ASN A 204 14.10 2.99 17.90
C ASN A 204 14.18 4.51 17.94
N ARG A 205 14.32 5.11 19.11
CA ARG A 205 14.52 6.56 19.28
C ARG A 205 15.84 6.98 18.63
N HIS A 206 16.90 6.20 18.87
CA HIS A 206 18.22 6.48 18.29
C HIS A 206 18.14 6.46 16.75
N HIS A 207 17.47 5.49 16.14
CA HIS A 207 17.25 5.44 14.68
C HIS A 207 16.58 6.71 14.16
N VAL A 208 15.50 7.16 14.82
CA VAL A 208 14.82 8.41 14.45
C VAL A 208 15.75 9.62 14.51
N GLU A 209 16.57 9.72 15.56
CA GLU A 209 17.58 10.79 15.73
C GLU A 209 18.67 10.75 14.65
N GLN A 210 18.96 9.59 14.08
CA GLN A 210 19.85 9.42 12.92
C GLN A 210 19.15 9.67 11.59
N GLY A 211 17.88 10.09 11.58
CA GLY A 211 17.08 10.35 10.37
C GLY A 211 16.46 9.10 9.74
N ILE A 212 16.57 7.94 10.38
CA ILE A 212 15.94 6.70 9.93
C ILE A 212 14.46 6.72 10.35
N ARG A 213 13.55 6.59 9.41
CA ARG A 213 12.12 6.50 9.69
C ARG A 213 11.76 5.13 10.24
N MET A 214 11.19 5.10 11.42
CA MET A 214 10.69 3.88 12.07
C MET A 214 9.22 3.63 11.78
N VAL A 215 8.47 4.68 11.42
CA VAL A 215 7.06 4.59 11.03
C VAL A 215 6.90 5.15 9.63
N GLY A 216 6.53 4.29 8.69
CA GLY A 216 6.25 4.62 7.30
C GLY A 216 4.77 4.67 6.99
N MET A 217 4.48 4.77 5.70
CA MET A 217 3.13 4.79 5.14
C MET A 217 2.97 3.66 4.12
N THR A 218 1.77 3.12 4.06
CA THR A 218 1.27 2.23 3.02
C THR A 218 0.02 2.87 2.40
N PRO A 219 0.16 3.92 1.58
CA PRO A 219 -1.00 4.49 0.92
C PRO A 219 -1.60 3.47 -0.05
N GLU A 220 -2.93 3.36 -0.04
CA GLU A 220 -3.70 2.54 -0.95
C GLU A 220 -4.45 3.41 -1.95
N ILE A 221 -4.35 3.04 -3.23
CA ILE A 221 -4.95 3.82 -4.33
C ILE A 221 -6.47 3.90 -4.17
N GLY A 222 -7.13 2.79 -3.82
CA GLY A 222 -8.57 2.74 -3.60
C GLY A 222 -9.01 3.67 -2.47
N HIS A 223 -8.38 3.58 -1.32
CA HIS A 223 -8.67 4.42 -0.16
C HIS A 223 -8.50 5.92 -0.47
N MET A 224 -7.45 6.28 -1.20
CA MET A 224 -7.22 7.66 -1.61
C MET A 224 -8.29 8.15 -2.58
N LYS A 225 -8.78 7.28 -3.49
CA LYS A 225 -9.89 7.59 -4.41
C LYS A 225 -11.24 7.70 -3.68
N MET A 226 -11.47 6.91 -2.63
CA MET A 226 -12.60 7.10 -1.71
C MET A 226 -12.63 8.52 -1.14
N ALA A 227 -11.46 9.06 -0.81
CA ALA A 227 -11.27 10.37 -0.21
C ALA A 227 -11.13 11.52 -1.22
N PHE A 228 -11.22 11.26 -2.53
CA PHE A 228 -10.94 12.25 -3.57
C PHE A 228 -9.57 12.91 -3.45
N GLU A 229 -8.57 12.20 -2.95
CA GLU A 229 -7.22 12.72 -2.88
C GLU A 229 -6.58 12.88 -4.27
N VAL A 230 -5.79 13.92 -4.45
CA VAL A 230 -4.96 14.08 -5.64
C VAL A 230 -3.73 13.19 -5.51
N LEU A 231 -3.79 12.00 -6.09
CA LEU A 231 -2.82 10.91 -5.89
C LEU A 231 -1.36 11.37 -6.00
N PRO A 232 -0.91 12.03 -7.09
CA PRO A 232 0.49 12.47 -7.21
C PRO A 232 0.93 13.37 -6.07
N LYS A 233 0.07 14.31 -5.66
CA LYS A 233 0.36 15.23 -4.56
C LYS A 233 0.55 14.48 -3.24
N SER A 234 -0.34 13.56 -2.92
CA SER A 234 -0.29 12.80 -1.68
C SER A 234 0.94 11.88 -1.64
N PHE A 235 1.25 11.20 -2.76
CA PHE A 235 2.48 10.40 -2.86
C PHE A 235 3.75 11.25 -2.73
N GLU A 236 3.81 12.43 -3.36
CA GLU A 236 4.96 13.33 -3.21
C GLU A 236 5.13 13.83 -1.77
N GLN A 237 4.04 14.06 -1.02
CA GLN A 237 4.11 14.40 0.40
C GLN A 237 4.73 13.27 1.23
N VAL A 238 4.30 12.03 1.01
CA VAL A 238 4.85 10.86 1.71
C VAL A 238 6.33 10.63 1.36
N LEU A 239 6.69 10.77 0.08
CA LEU A 239 8.05 10.67 -0.41
C LEU A 239 8.95 11.76 0.18
N ARG A 240 8.49 13.00 0.21
CA ARG A 240 9.20 14.13 0.81
C ARG A 240 9.58 13.90 2.26
N GLU A 241 8.69 13.27 3.02
CA GLU A 241 8.92 12.92 4.43
C GLU A 241 9.79 11.66 4.59
N GLY A 242 10.16 10.98 3.50
CA GLY A 242 10.92 9.73 3.52
C GLY A 242 10.14 8.57 4.15
N ARG A 243 8.80 8.59 4.04
CA ARG A 243 7.93 7.64 4.74
C ARG A 243 7.20 6.66 3.83
N LEU A 244 7.43 6.67 2.54
CA LEU A 244 6.81 5.69 1.65
C LEU A 244 7.54 4.35 1.77
N PHE A 245 6.94 3.37 2.44
CA PHE A 245 7.53 2.04 2.66
C PHE A 245 6.91 1.00 1.74
N CYS A 246 5.60 1.05 1.59
CA CYS A 246 4.83 0.14 0.76
C CYS A 246 3.73 0.91 0.02
N ILE A 247 3.18 0.31 -1.01
CA ILE A 247 2.01 0.82 -1.74
C ILE A 247 1.03 -0.33 -1.91
N HIS A 248 -0.23 -0.10 -1.59
CA HIS A 248 -1.32 -0.98 -1.97
C HIS A 248 -1.95 -0.52 -3.29
N TRP A 249 -1.87 -1.39 -4.28
CA TRP A 249 -2.39 -1.16 -5.60
C TRP A 249 -3.70 -1.88 -5.82
N ASN A 250 -4.71 -1.14 -6.15
CA ASN A 250 -6.01 -1.60 -6.60
C ASN A 250 -6.64 -0.56 -7.54
N GLY A 251 -7.92 -0.71 -7.84
CA GLY A 251 -8.66 0.20 -8.68
C GLY A 251 -10.11 0.31 -8.24
N GLN A 252 -10.67 1.53 -8.32
CA GLN A 252 -12.08 1.76 -8.07
C GLN A 252 -12.52 3.12 -8.62
N PRO A 253 -13.86 3.36 -8.74
CA PRO A 253 -14.39 4.69 -9.00
C PRO A 253 -14.12 5.65 -7.84
N ASP A 254 -14.00 6.95 -8.13
CA ASP A 254 -13.83 7.96 -7.10
C ASP A 254 -15.06 8.02 -6.18
N GLY A 255 -14.82 8.13 -4.86
CA GLY A 255 -15.88 8.30 -3.86
C GLY A 255 -16.80 7.09 -3.68
N ASN A 256 -16.46 5.94 -4.22
CA ASN A 256 -17.21 4.71 -4.01
C ASN A 256 -16.78 4.02 -2.70
N TYR A 257 -17.49 2.95 -2.30
CA TYR A 257 -17.00 2.05 -1.25
C TYR A 257 -15.76 1.29 -1.74
N ASP A 258 -15.09 0.62 -0.83
CA ASP A 258 -13.86 -0.13 -1.11
C ASP A 258 -14.15 -1.37 -1.96
N VAL A 259 -13.78 -1.31 -3.23
CA VAL A 259 -14.12 -2.37 -4.22
C VAL A 259 -12.99 -3.36 -4.43
N ASP A 260 -11.75 -2.93 -4.23
CA ASP A 260 -10.53 -3.73 -4.41
C ASP A 260 -10.40 -4.39 -5.79
N GLU A 261 -10.80 -3.68 -6.84
CA GLU A 261 -10.63 -4.15 -8.22
C GLU A 261 -9.16 -4.07 -8.65
N ASN A 262 -8.84 -4.73 -9.76
CA ASN A 262 -7.49 -4.69 -10.31
C ASN A 262 -7.04 -3.26 -10.64
N PRO A 263 -5.75 -2.94 -10.42
CA PRO A 263 -5.19 -1.65 -10.86
C PRO A 263 -5.49 -1.39 -12.34
N GLY A 264 -6.01 -0.20 -12.65
CA GLY A 264 -6.35 0.21 -14.01
C GLY A 264 -7.73 -0.22 -14.51
N THR A 265 -8.54 -0.93 -13.72
CA THR A 265 -9.87 -1.38 -14.13
C THR A 265 -10.78 -0.22 -14.50
N TYR A 266 -10.84 0.81 -13.68
CA TYR A 266 -11.69 1.99 -13.91
C TYR A 266 -10.95 3.16 -14.55
N ASN A 267 -9.68 3.31 -14.24
CA ASN A 267 -8.92 4.47 -14.65
C ASN A 267 -7.41 4.16 -14.69
N PHE A 268 -6.88 4.03 -15.90
CA PHE A 268 -5.44 3.91 -16.08
C PHE A 268 -4.68 5.17 -15.64
N GLU A 269 -5.31 6.34 -15.70
CA GLU A 269 -4.67 7.60 -15.34
C GLU A 269 -4.13 7.58 -13.89
N ALA A 270 -4.88 6.99 -12.97
CA ALA A 270 -4.46 6.88 -11.58
C ALA A 270 -3.13 6.14 -11.43
N ILE A 271 -3.01 4.96 -12.05
CA ILE A 271 -1.76 4.18 -11.98
C ILE A 271 -0.63 4.83 -12.78
N ASP A 272 -0.92 5.50 -13.89
CA ASP A 272 0.08 6.21 -14.68
C ASP A 272 0.66 7.40 -13.90
N GLN A 273 -0.19 8.20 -13.25
CA GLN A 273 0.23 9.35 -12.45
C GLN A 273 1.12 8.92 -11.28
N VAL A 274 0.72 7.88 -10.55
CA VAL A 274 1.49 7.40 -9.40
C VAL A 274 2.79 6.74 -9.87
N SER A 275 2.76 5.90 -10.90
CA SER A 275 3.97 5.27 -11.47
C SER A 275 4.98 6.33 -11.95
N TYR A 276 4.51 7.43 -12.53
CA TYR A 276 5.36 8.55 -12.93
C TYR A 276 6.06 9.20 -11.72
N VAL A 277 5.32 9.49 -10.65
CA VAL A 277 5.90 10.07 -9.41
C VAL A 277 6.94 9.14 -8.81
N LEU A 278 6.61 7.85 -8.69
CA LEU A 278 7.50 6.85 -8.11
C LEU A 278 8.77 6.64 -8.93
N GLN A 279 8.64 6.58 -10.26
CA GLN A 279 9.76 6.44 -11.17
C GLN A 279 10.70 7.65 -11.06
N ARG A 280 10.16 8.86 -11.00
CA ARG A 280 10.92 10.10 -10.84
C ARG A 280 11.63 10.17 -9.49
N ALA A 281 11.00 9.69 -8.43
CA ALA A 281 11.57 9.64 -7.09
C ALA A 281 12.58 8.51 -6.89
N GLY A 282 12.70 7.56 -7.83
CA GLY A 282 13.55 6.37 -7.67
C GLY A 282 13.06 5.43 -6.57
N PHE A 283 11.75 5.38 -6.32
CA PHE A 283 11.19 4.51 -5.29
C PHE A 283 11.47 3.04 -5.59
N SER A 284 11.97 2.32 -4.60
CA SER A 284 12.33 0.91 -4.66
C SER A 284 11.74 0.07 -3.52
N GLY A 285 10.71 0.57 -2.87
CA GLY A 285 10.01 -0.13 -1.79
C GLY A 285 9.07 -1.23 -2.28
N VAL A 286 8.21 -1.69 -1.40
CA VAL A 286 7.29 -2.81 -1.67
C VAL A 286 6.05 -2.32 -2.44
N HIS A 287 5.63 -3.10 -3.43
CA HIS A 287 4.37 -2.93 -4.17
C HIS A 287 3.47 -4.13 -3.89
N THR A 288 2.33 -3.90 -3.28
CA THR A 288 1.34 -4.93 -2.93
C THR A 288 0.12 -4.78 -3.82
N LEU A 289 -0.39 -5.87 -4.37
CA LEU A 289 -1.72 -5.91 -4.95
C LEU A 289 -2.72 -6.19 -3.84
N ASP A 290 -3.46 -5.19 -3.41
CA ASP A 290 -4.57 -5.35 -2.46
C ASP A 290 -5.88 -5.41 -3.25
N ILE A 291 -6.17 -6.60 -3.78
CA ILE A 291 -7.28 -6.83 -4.69
C ILE A 291 -8.18 -7.97 -4.24
N ASN A 292 -9.45 -7.85 -4.56
CA ASN A 292 -10.42 -8.91 -4.38
C ASN A 292 -10.76 -9.49 -5.77
N PRO A 293 -10.35 -10.72 -6.10
CA PRO A 293 -10.56 -11.30 -7.43
C PRO A 293 -12.04 -11.43 -7.82
N LEU A 294 -12.95 -11.52 -6.84
CA LEU A 294 -14.40 -11.65 -7.01
C LEU A 294 -14.81 -12.78 -7.97
N ARG A 295 -14.90 -12.47 -9.27
CA ARG A 295 -15.45 -13.35 -10.31
C ARG A 295 -14.40 -13.91 -11.26
N MET A 296 -13.12 -13.67 -11.01
CA MET A 296 -12.02 -14.24 -11.79
C MET A 296 -11.13 -15.10 -10.90
N SER A 297 -10.30 -15.94 -11.51
CA SER A 297 -9.31 -16.69 -10.75
C SER A 297 -8.27 -15.75 -10.13
N LEU A 298 -7.68 -16.15 -9.02
CA LEU A 298 -6.61 -15.41 -8.36
C LEU A 298 -5.45 -15.12 -9.34
N GLU A 299 -5.04 -16.13 -10.08
CA GLU A 299 -3.95 -16.01 -11.06
C GLU A 299 -4.27 -14.98 -12.14
N SER A 300 -5.49 -15.01 -12.68
CA SER A 300 -5.91 -14.02 -13.68
C SER A 300 -5.91 -12.61 -13.11
N ALA A 301 -6.42 -12.42 -11.89
CA ALA A 301 -6.46 -11.12 -11.23
C ALA A 301 -5.04 -10.57 -10.99
N VAL A 302 -4.15 -11.38 -10.42
CA VAL A 302 -2.76 -11.00 -10.15
C VAL A 302 -2.03 -10.70 -11.47
N THR A 303 -2.17 -11.55 -12.50
CA THR A 303 -1.52 -11.34 -13.79
C THR A 303 -1.98 -10.04 -14.47
N ILE A 304 -3.28 -9.76 -14.48
CA ILE A 304 -3.82 -8.52 -15.06
C ILE A 304 -3.32 -7.30 -14.27
N GLY A 305 -3.39 -7.35 -12.94
CA GLY A 305 -2.89 -6.26 -12.10
C GLY A 305 -1.41 -5.97 -12.35
N PHE A 306 -0.59 -7.02 -12.40
CA PHE A 306 0.83 -6.92 -12.71
C PHE A 306 1.10 -6.32 -14.10
N LEU A 307 0.42 -6.80 -15.14
CA LEU A 307 0.61 -6.31 -16.51
C LEU A 307 0.21 -4.83 -16.64
N ASN A 308 -0.87 -4.41 -15.98
CA ASN A 308 -1.31 -3.02 -15.98
C ASN A 308 -0.26 -2.12 -15.31
N LEU A 309 0.27 -2.52 -14.17
CA LEU A 309 1.33 -1.78 -13.46
C LEU A 309 2.64 -1.77 -14.26
N SER A 310 3.04 -2.91 -14.82
CA SER A 310 4.23 -3.00 -15.68
C SER A 310 4.14 -2.01 -16.84
N THR A 311 2.99 -1.94 -17.51
CA THR A 311 2.74 -1.01 -18.62
C THR A 311 2.81 0.45 -18.13
N ALA A 312 2.27 0.77 -16.96
CA ALA A 312 2.32 2.11 -16.39
C ALA A 312 3.75 2.55 -16.05
N PHE A 313 4.54 1.66 -15.43
CA PHE A 313 5.96 1.93 -15.16
C PHE A 313 6.80 2.03 -16.43
N ASP A 314 6.48 1.26 -17.48
CA ASP A 314 7.12 1.38 -18.78
C ASP A 314 6.84 2.74 -19.42
N ALA A 315 5.59 3.19 -19.36
CA ALA A 315 5.21 4.52 -19.82
C ALA A 315 5.93 5.61 -19.03
N ALA A 316 5.97 5.49 -17.70
CA ALA A 316 6.68 6.44 -16.83
C ALA A 316 8.17 6.54 -17.15
N ARG A 317 8.84 5.39 -17.42
CA ARG A 317 10.26 5.38 -17.81
C ARG A 317 10.53 5.97 -19.18
N SER A 318 9.64 5.77 -20.13
CA SER A 318 9.76 6.33 -21.48
C SER A 318 9.35 7.80 -21.55
N ALA A 319 8.72 8.34 -20.49
CA ALA A 319 8.30 9.73 -20.44
C ALA A 319 9.51 10.67 -20.50
N GLN A 320 9.38 11.73 -21.30
CA GLN A 320 10.40 12.74 -21.46
C GLN A 320 10.29 13.78 -20.33
N HIS A 321 10.81 13.47 -19.15
CA HIS A 321 10.71 14.29 -17.95
C HIS A 321 11.09 15.76 -18.18
N ARG A 322 12.17 16.00 -18.94
CA ARG A 322 12.62 17.37 -19.22
C ARG A 322 11.56 18.16 -20.00
N LEU A 323 10.90 17.55 -20.97
CA LEU A 323 9.85 18.21 -21.75
C LEU A 323 8.60 18.45 -20.89
N ILE A 324 8.21 17.47 -20.08
CA ILE A 324 7.08 17.60 -19.16
C ILE A 324 7.36 18.76 -18.20
N TYR A 325 8.56 18.79 -17.60
CA TYR A 325 8.95 19.85 -16.68
C TYR A 325 8.95 21.23 -17.34
N LYS A 326 9.48 21.34 -18.53
CA LYS A 326 9.48 22.58 -19.33
C LYS A 326 8.05 23.05 -19.64
N ALA A 327 7.16 22.13 -19.97
CA ALA A 327 5.74 22.42 -20.22
C ALA A 327 5.04 22.91 -18.94
N VAL A 328 5.27 22.24 -17.80
CA VAL A 328 4.70 22.63 -16.50
C VAL A 328 5.16 24.03 -16.06
N ALA A 329 6.44 24.34 -16.28
CA ALA A 329 7.01 25.63 -15.91
C ALA A 329 6.56 26.79 -16.81
N ASN A 330 5.89 26.51 -17.93
CA ASN A 330 5.39 27.53 -18.82
C ASN A 330 3.97 27.96 -18.41
N PRO A 331 3.74 29.24 -18.06
CA PRO A 331 2.44 29.71 -17.59
C PRO A 331 1.32 29.67 -18.65
N GLU A 332 1.67 29.56 -19.92
CA GLU A 332 0.71 29.46 -21.02
C GLU A 332 0.28 28.01 -21.32
N ASN A 333 0.89 27.04 -20.61
CA ASN A 333 0.57 25.63 -20.82
C ASN A 333 -0.74 25.29 -20.08
N ASP A 334 -1.72 24.77 -20.80
CA ASP A 334 -3.00 24.34 -20.26
C ASP A 334 -2.98 22.94 -19.64
N GLY A 335 -1.83 22.27 -19.60
CA GLY A 335 -1.67 20.91 -19.07
C GLY A 335 -2.14 19.79 -20.01
N ASN A 336 -2.97 20.06 -21.01
CA ASN A 336 -3.49 19.04 -21.92
C ASN A 336 -2.36 18.37 -22.73
N GLY A 337 -1.35 19.15 -23.13
CA GLY A 337 -0.17 18.63 -23.80
C GLY A 337 0.59 17.61 -22.96
N ILE A 338 0.64 17.78 -21.63
CA ILE A 338 1.32 16.86 -20.71
C ILE A 338 0.54 15.55 -20.62
N ILE A 339 -0.78 15.60 -20.48
CA ILE A 339 -1.65 14.42 -20.47
C ILE A 339 -1.48 13.65 -21.77
N GLN A 340 -1.47 14.35 -22.92
CA GLN A 340 -1.25 13.72 -24.21
C GLN A 340 0.13 13.06 -24.33
N LEU A 341 1.19 13.70 -23.81
CA LEU A 341 2.53 13.09 -23.77
C LEU A 341 2.54 11.77 -22.99
N MET A 342 1.88 11.74 -21.82
CA MET A 342 1.79 10.52 -21.02
C MET A 342 0.94 9.46 -21.72
N GLN A 343 -0.18 9.83 -22.34
CA GLN A 343 -1.02 8.90 -23.10
C GLN A 343 -0.28 8.31 -24.31
N LEU A 344 0.54 9.12 -24.99
CA LEU A 344 1.37 8.65 -26.11
C LEU A 344 2.50 7.75 -25.63
N ALA A 345 3.15 8.08 -24.51
CA ALA A 345 4.14 7.23 -23.89
C ALA A 345 3.56 5.85 -23.54
N ARG A 346 2.31 5.81 -23.06
CA ARG A 346 1.61 4.56 -22.75
C ARG A 346 1.27 3.73 -24.01
N ARG A 347 0.89 4.40 -25.09
CA ARG A 347 0.50 3.72 -26.34
C ARG A 347 1.69 3.07 -27.07
N ARG A 348 2.88 3.27 -26.56
CA ARG A 348 4.15 2.69 -27.02
C ARG A 348 4.00 1.85 -28.27
N GLU A 349 4.67 2.21 -29.31
CA GLU A 349 4.82 1.40 -30.49
C GLU A 349 3.62 1.29 -31.42
N GLY A 350 3.84 1.77 -32.58
CA GLY A 350 3.37 1.11 -33.73
C GLY A 350 2.28 1.78 -34.50
N THR A 351 1.88 2.98 -34.20
CA THR A 351 1.23 3.76 -35.26
C THR A 351 2.11 4.93 -35.65
N GLU A 352 2.35 5.08 -36.93
CA GLU A 352 3.03 6.22 -37.54
C GLU A 352 2.40 7.55 -37.10
N GLU A 353 1.09 7.53 -36.86
CA GLU A 353 0.30 8.64 -36.34
C GLU A 353 0.65 9.01 -34.89
N ALA A 354 0.89 8.03 -34.01
CA ALA A 354 1.33 8.27 -32.64
C ALA A 354 2.73 8.90 -32.63
N SER A 355 3.63 8.41 -33.47
CA SER A 355 4.98 9.00 -33.62
C SER A 355 4.93 10.41 -34.20
N LYS A 356 4.06 10.69 -35.16
CA LYS A 356 3.86 12.04 -35.72
C LYS A 356 3.24 13.00 -34.71
N ALA A 357 2.27 12.50 -33.89
CA ALA A 357 1.65 13.29 -32.84
C ALA A 357 2.66 13.60 -31.72
N LEU A 358 3.49 12.63 -31.32
CA LEU A 358 4.57 12.81 -30.36
C LEU A 358 5.60 13.86 -30.87
N GLY A 359 5.97 13.78 -32.15
CA GLY A 359 6.84 14.76 -32.78
C GLY A 359 6.27 16.18 -32.72
N ARG A 360 5.00 16.36 -33.05
CA ARG A 360 4.32 17.68 -32.98
C ARG A 360 4.26 18.22 -31.56
N ILE A 361 3.96 17.39 -30.57
CA ILE A 361 3.92 17.79 -29.16
C ILE A 361 5.36 18.12 -28.68
N HIS A 362 6.34 17.32 -29.08
CA HIS A 362 7.75 17.57 -28.81
C HIS A 362 8.20 18.92 -29.35
N ASP A 363 7.86 19.25 -30.60
CA ASP A 363 8.20 20.51 -31.23
C ASP A 363 7.51 21.69 -30.53
N MET A 364 6.25 21.54 -30.19
CA MET A 364 5.48 22.55 -29.47
C MET A 364 6.07 22.81 -28.07
N VAL A 365 6.35 21.77 -27.29
CA VAL A 365 6.95 21.90 -25.96
C VAL A 365 8.41 22.32 -26.05
N GLY A 366 9.15 21.84 -27.06
CA GLY A 366 10.54 22.23 -27.34
C GLY A 366 10.69 23.70 -27.67
N ALA A 367 9.68 24.34 -28.22
CA ALA A 367 9.67 25.79 -28.51
C ALA A 367 9.44 26.64 -27.25
N LEU A 368 9.01 26.07 -26.12
CA LEU A 368 8.85 26.80 -24.87
C LEU A 368 10.20 27.17 -24.27
N GLN A 369 10.24 28.30 -23.56
CA GLN A 369 11.46 28.75 -22.89
C GLN A 369 11.91 27.75 -21.83
N GLU A 370 13.22 27.60 -21.65
CA GLU A 370 13.77 26.82 -20.53
C GLU A 370 13.38 27.49 -19.22
N PRO A 371 12.85 26.74 -18.23
CA PRO A 371 12.57 27.30 -16.93
C PRO A 371 13.88 27.78 -16.27
N GLN A 372 13.86 28.99 -15.75
CA GLN A 372 14.92 29.45 -14.87
C GLN A 372 14.68 28.81 -13.51
N LEU A 373 15.57 27.91 -13.13
CA LEU A 373 15.59 27.29 -11.81
C LEU A 373 16.53 28.13 -10.95
N ASP A 374 15.98 28.85 -9.99
CA ASP A 374 16.74 29.49 -8.91
C ASP A 374 17.09 28.44 -7.82
#